data_0d097168a27993bd91a3b6096218707c
#
_entry.id   0d097168a27993bd91a3b6096218707c
#
_cell.length_a   1.000
_cell.length_b   1.000
_cell.length_c   1.000
_cell.angle_alpha   90.00
_cell.angle_beta   90.00
_cell.angle_gamma   90.00
#
_symmetry.space_group_name_H-M   'P 1'
#
loop_
_entity.id
_entity.type
_entity.pdbx_description
1 polymer ?
#
loop_
_entity_poly.entity_id
_entity_poly.type
_entity_poly.pdbx_seq_one_letter_code
_entity_poly.pdbx_strand_id
1 'polypeptide(L)'
;MFEKLVAIEPVSLIPSAEEELHRYAKEVVLYRDVPASDDEMVRRIGDADAVLLSYTSRMGKEVIAQCPNIRYIGMCCSLYSEESANVDIAYARTRGIKVLGIRDYGDRGVVEYVLHELTGLLHGFGMPMLRDEPVEITGLKVGIVGLGVSGRMIADALQFMGAEISYFARSAKPDAEAAGMTFKPLPQLLTESEVVFTCLNKN
;
A
#
# COMPACT_ATOMS: atom_id res chain seq x y z
N MET A 1 19.28 8.79 -17.77
CA MET A 1 18.07 8.76 -18.62
C MET A 1 18.01 7.40 -19.26
N PHE A 2 16.84 6.75 -19.26
CA PHE A 2 16.59 5.48 -19.96
C PHE A 2 16.31 5.76 -21.44
N GLU A 3 16.56 4.79 -22.30
CA GLU A 3 16.20 4.90 -23.72
C GLU A 3 14.69 4.66 -23.89
N LYS A 4 14.17 3.60 -23.21
CA LYS A 4 12.76 3.24 -23.29
C LYS A 4 12.23 2.71 -21.95
N LEU A 5 11.15 3.30 -21.48
CA LEU A 5 10.40 2.85 -20.29
C LEU A 5 9.07 2.26 -20.72
N VAL A 6 8.76 1.07 -20.22
CA VAL A 6 7.51 0.39 -20.48
C VAL A 6 6.79 0.09 -19.16
N ALA A 7 5.56 0.57 -18.98
CA ALA A 7 4.65 0.04 -18.00
C ALA A 7 3.88 -1.13 -18.63
N ILE A 8 4.16 -2.35 -18.19
CA ILE A 8 3.62 -3.58 -18.82
C ILE A 8 2.15 -3.84 -18.54
N GLU A 9 1.61 -3.11 -17.57
CA GLU A 9 0.22 -3.19 -17.09
C GLU A 9 -0.21 -1.84 -16.52
N PRO A 10 -1.49 -1.64 -16.12
CA PRO A 10 -1.93 -0.41 -15.47
C PRO A 10 -1.19 -0.18 -14.14
N VAL A 11 -0.48 0.93 -14.04
CA VAL A 11 0.27 1.36 -12.85
C VAL A 11 -0.40 2.52 -12.12
N SER A 12 -1.62 2.88 -12.51
CA SER A 12 -2.51 3.84 -11.85
C SER A 12 -1.88 5.22 -11.59
N LEU A 13 -1.06 5.69 -12.51
CA LEU A 13 -0.49 7.04 -12.42
C LEU A 13 -1.54 8.09 -12.76
N ILE A 14 -1.50 9.22 -12.06
CA ILE A 14 -2.24 10.42 -12.44
C ILE A 14 -1.57 11.07 -13.68
N PRO A 15 -2.30 11.86 -14.49
CA PRO A 15 -1.76 12.43 -15.72
C PRO A 15 -0.44 13.18 -15.56
N SER A 16 -0.30 13.97 -14.51
CA SER A 16 0.95 14.70 -14.23
C SER A 16 2.14 13.78 -13.93
N ALA A 17 1.91 12.63 -13.32
CA ALA A 17 2.96 11.64 -13.08
C ALA A 17 3.31 10.87 -14.35
N GLU A 18 2.35 10.62 -15.25
CA GLU A 18 2.63 10.06 -16.57
C GLU A 18 3.51 11.00 -17.40
N GLU A 19 3.20 12.30 -17.40
CA GLU A 19 4.03 13.32 -18.07
C GLU A 19 5.45 13.38 -17.49
N GLU A 20 5.58 13.22 -16.18
CA GLU A 20 6.89 13.26 -15.53
C GLU A 20 7.79 12.09 -15.94
N LEU A 21 7.25 10.94 -16.37
CA LEU A 21 8.07 9.81 -16.84
C LEU A 21 8.97 10.19 -18.01
N HIS A 22 8.55 11.14 -18.87
CA HIS A 22 9.37 11.63 -20.00
C HIS A 22 10.62 12.38 -19.56
N ARG A 23 10.74 12.73 -18.28
CA ARG A 23 11.98 13.29 -17.71
C ARG A 23 13.04 12.21 -17.45
N TYR A 24 12.62 10.95 -17.37
CA TYR A 24 13.46 9.81 -17.02
C TYR A 24 13.76 8.90 -18.21
N ALA A 25 12.90 8.89 -19.23
CA ALA A 25 13.06 8.08 -20.43
C ALA A 25 12.77 8.87 -21.71
N LYS A 26 13.44 8.54 -22.80
CA LYS A 26 13.21 9.16 -24.11
C LYS A 26 11.91 8.68 -24.74
N GLU A 27 11.61 7.39 -24.61
CA GLU A 27 10.36 6.77 -25.03
C GLU A 27 9.63 6.21 -23.81
N VAL A 28 8.32 6.47 -23.71
CA VAL A 28 7.46 5.96 -22.66
C VAL A 28 6.27 5.26 -23.28
N VAL A 29 6.09 3.98 -22.94
CA VAL A 29 4.95 3.16 -23.38
C VAL A 29 4.16 2.69 -22.16
N LEU A 30 2.86 2.96 -22.13
CA LEU A 30 1.98 2.61 -21.01
C LEU A 30 0.86 1.70 -21.48
N TYR A 31 0.91 0.41 -21.13
CA TYR A 31 -0.19 -0.50 -21.37
C TYR A 31 -1.32 -0.27 -20.35
N ARG A 32 -2.56 -0.38 -20.80
CA ARG A 32 -3.77 -0.08 -20.01
C ARG A 32 -4.54 -1.34 -19.62
N ASP A 33 -3.99 -2.51 -19.92
CA ASP A 33 -4.52 -3.84 -19.61
C ASP A 33 -3.41 -4.74 -19.06
N VAL A 34 -3.80 -5.79 -18.35
CA VAL A 34 -2.87 -6.76 -17.76
C VAL A 34 -2.43 -7.76 -18.84
N PRO A 35 -1.12 -8.09 -18.97
CA PRO A 35 -0.66 -9.09 -19.93
C PRO A 35 -1.25 -10.46 -19.59
N ALA A 36 -1.72 -11.18 -20.62
CA ALA A 36 -2.38 -12.49 -20.48
C ALA A 36 -1.38 -13.63 -20.20
N SER A 37 -0.08 -13.43 -20.46
CA SER A 37 0.97 -14.45 -20.29
C SER A 37 2.35 -13.82 -20.15
N ASP A 38 3.32 -14.64 -19.71
CA ASP A 38 4.73 -14.28 -19.68
C ASP A 38 5.27 -13.91 -21.08
N ASP A 39 4.86 -14.62 -22.13
CA ASP A 39 5.24 -14.32 -23.51
C ASP A 39 4.72 -12.94 -23.96
N GLU A 40 3.52 -12.58 -23.53
CA GLU A 40 3.00 -11.24 -23.79
C GLU A 40 3.77 -10.18 -23.01
N MET A 41 4.12 -10.47 -21.77
CA MET A 41 4.93 -9.58 -20.95
C MET A 41 6.29 -9.32 -21.61
N VAL A 42 6.96 -10.38 -22.09
CA VAL A 42 8.23 -10.28 -22.84
C VAL A 42 8.06 -9.42 -24.10
N ARG A 43 6.98 -9.62 -24.87
CA ARG A 43 6.69 -8.82 -26.07
C ARG A 43 6.45 -7.35 -25.76
N ARG A 44 5.74 -7.03 -24.65
CA ARG A 44 5.49 -5.65 -24.21
C ARG A 44 6.79 -4.96 -23.77
N ILE A 45 7.66 -5.67 -23.08
CA ILE A 45 8.96 -5.16 -22.66
C ILE A 45 9.85 -4.89 -23.88
N GLY A 46 9.94 -5.86 -24.79
CA GLY A 46 10.73 -5.73 -26.01
C GLY A 46 12.18 -5.31 -25.75
N ASP A 47 12.57 -4.15 -26.27
CA ASP A 47 13.90 -3.57 -26.14
C ASP A 47 14.06 -2.57 -24.97
N ALA A 48 13.04 -2.41 -24.13
CA ALA A 48 13.06 -1.47 -23.03
C ALA A 48 14.17 -1.75 -22.01
N ASP A 49 14.75 -0.67 -21.49
CA ASP A 49 15.77 -0.73 -20.44
C ASP A 49 15.23 -0.33 -19.05
N ALA A 50 13.98 0.17 -18.98
CA ALA A 50 13.24 0.38 -17.75
C ALA A 50 11.83 -0.22 -17.85
N VAL A 51 11.40 -0.90 -16.79
CA VAL A 51 10.08 -1.53 -16.72
C VAL A 51 9.35 -1.06 -15.46
N LEU A 52 8.07 -0.74 -15.60
CA LEU A 52 7.16 -0.53 -14.47
C LEU A 52 6.09 -1.63 -14.45
N LEU A 53 5.76 -2.12 -13.27
CA LEU A 53 4.63 -3.01 -13.06
C LEU A 53 3.96 -2.71 -11.73
N SER A 54 2.70 -3.11 -11.59
CA SER A 54 1.93 -3.04 -10.36
C SER A 54 1.98 -4.40 -9.63
N TYR A 55 0.98 -4.69 -8.80
CA TYR A 55 0.88 -5.94 -8.05
C TYR A 55 0.15 -7.06 -8.81
N THR A 56 -0.37 -6.77 -10.02
CA THR A 56 -1.25 -7.66 -10.77
C THR A 56 -0.46 -8.75 -11.51
N SER A 57 0.68 -8.38 -12.09
CA SER A 57 1.55 -9.30 -12.80
C SER A 57 2.70 -9.77 -11.93
N ARG A 58 3.21 -10.97 -12.22
CA ARG A 58 4.42 -11.51 -11.60
C ARG A 58 5.54 -11.63 -12.63
N MET A 59 6.63 -10.92 -12.45
CA MET A 59 7.82 -10.96 -13.32
C MET A 59 8.87 -11.92 -12.74
N GLY A 60 8.79 -13.18 -13.16
CA GLY A 60 9.73 -14.23 -12.76
C GLY A 60 11.04 -14.20 -13.53
N LYS A 61 11.96 -15.09 -13.14
CA LYS A 61 13.24 -15.31 -13.78
C LYS A 61 13.12 -15.52 -15.29
N GLU A 62 12.11 -16.26 -15.73
CA GLU A 62 11.90 -16.65 -17.13
C GLU A 62 11.64 -15.44 -18.02
N VAL A 63 10.87 -14.46 -17.53
CA VAL A 63 10.60 -13.19 -18.20
C VAL A 63 11.86 -12.32 -18.22
N ILE A 64 12.51 -12.14 -17.06
CA ILE A 64 13.71 -11.31 -16.94
C ILE A 64 14.84 -11.84 -17.83
N ALA A 65 14.99 -13.17 -17.94
CA ALA A 65 16.03 -13.80 -18.75
C ALA A 65 15.88 -13.50 -20.25
N GLN A 66 14.66 -13.34 -20.73
CA GLN A 66 14.36 -13.05 -22.14
C GLN A 66 14.46 -11.56 -22.50
N CYS A 67 14.60 -10.69 -21.49
CA CYS A 67 14.68 -9.24 -21.67
C CYS A 67 16.06 -8.71 -21.27
N PRO A 68 17.08 -8.85 -22.14
CA PRO A 68 18.48 -8.59 -21.79
C PRO A 68 18.81 -7.11 -21.54
N ASN A 69 17.99 -6.19 -22.04
CA ASN A 69 18.26 -4.76 -21.96
C ASN A 69 17.82 -4.12 -20.65
N ILE A 70 17.00 -4.80 -19.84
CA ILE A 70 16.47 -4.25 -18.59
C ILE A 70 17.63 -3.89 -17.64
N ARG A 71 17.62 -2.67 -17.14
CA ARG A 71 18.53 -2.14 -16.10
C ARG A 71 17.78 -1.73 -14.84
N TYR A 72 16.47 -1.47 -14.97
CA TYR A 72 15.63 -1.00 -13.89
C TYR A 72 14.23 -1.63 -13.94
N ILE A 73 13.74 -2.04 -12.79
CA ILE A 73 12.35 -2.48 -12.60
C ILE A 73 11.77 -1.68 -11.43
N GLY A 74 10.73 -0.90 -11.71
CA GLY A 74 9.96 -0.15 -10.72
C GLY A 74 8.66 -0.88 -10.38
N MET A 75 8.54 -1.35 -9.15
CA MET A 75 7.30 -1.89 -8.62
C MET A 75 6.42 -0.73 -8.14
N CYS A 76 5.37 -0.41 -8.88
CA CYS A 76 4.36 0.60 -8.50
C CYS A 76 3.39 0.02 -7.45
N CYS A 77 3.93 -0.71 -6.50
CA CYS A 77 3.24 -1.34 -5.38
C CYS A 77 4.19 -1.50 -4.20
N SER A 78 3.65 -1.94 -3.07
CA SER A 78 4.43 -2.12 -1.84
C SER A 78 5.51 -3.20 -2.00
N LEU A 79 6.73 -2.89 -1.56
CA LEU A 79 7.84 -3.82 -1.46
C LEU A 79 8.37 -3.84 -0.02
N TYR A 80 7.96 -4.84 0.76
CA TYR A 80 8.39 -4.97 2.16
C TYR A 80 9.59 -5.91 2.32
N SER A 81 9.65 -6.99 1.54
CA SER A 81 10.77 -7.94 1.51
C SER A 81 10.92 -8.56 0.12
N GLU A 82 12.04 -9.22 -0.14
CA GLU A 82 12.26 -9.92 -1.41
C GLU A 82 11.28 -11.06 -1.62
N GLU A 83 10.90 -11.76 -0.54
CA GLU A 83 9.96 -12.88 -0.57
C GLU A 83 8.53 -12.43 -0.90
N SER A 84 8.18 -11.20 -0.51
CA SER A 84 6.85 -10.62 -0.79
C SER A 84 6.76 -9.97 -2.17
N ALA A 85 7.88 -9.86 -2.90
CA ALA A 85 7.91 -9.22 -4.20
C ALA A 85 7.23 -10.06 -5.28
N ASN A 86 6.55 -9.40 -6.22
CA ASN A 86 6.08 -10.02 -7.46
C ASN A 86 7.12 -9.97 -8.59
N VAL A 87 8.35 -9.60 -8.27
CA VAL A 87 9.53 -9.64 -9.15
C VAL A 87 10.57 -10.58 -8.54
N ASP A 88 11.22 -11.41 -9.34
CA ASP A 88 12.37 -12.21 -8.89
C ASP A 88 13.58 -11.29 -8.67
N ILE A 89 13.63 -10.66 -7.49
CA ILE A 89 14.68 -9.70 -7.12
C ILE A 89 16.05 -10.38 -7.04
N ALA A 90 16.10 -11.63 -6.56
CA ALA A 90 17.34 -12.37 -6.44
C ALA A 90 17.97 -12.57 -7.83
N TYR A 91 17.19 -13.02 -8.80
CA TYR A 91 17.65 -13.17 -10.17
C TYR A 91 17.98 -11.83 -10.84
N ALA A 92 17.13 -10.81 -10.68
CA ALA A 92 17.38 -9.46 -11.19
C ALA A 92 18.74 -8.91 -10.71
N ARG A 93 19.08 -9.14 -9.44
CA ARG A 93 20.37 -8.75 -8.86
C ARG A 93 21.55 -9.44 -9.56
N THR A 94 21.45 -10.73 -9.91
CA THR A 94 22.53 -11.43 -10.66
C THR A 94 22.77 -10.85 -12.04
N ARG A 95 21.76 -10.16 -12.59
CA ARG A 95 21.82 -9.48 -13.89
C ARG A 95 22.23 -8.00 -13.78
N GLY A 96 22.50 -7.51 -12.57
CA GLY A 96 22.79 -6.10 -12.32
C GLY A 96 21.57 -5.16 -12.47
N ILE A 97 20.37 -5.72 -12.48
CA ILE A 97 19.11 -4.95 -12.60
C ILE A 97 18.75 -4.38 -11.24
N LYS A 98 18.48 -3.07 -11.18
CA LYS A 98 17.99 -2.41 -9.97
C LYS A 98 16.48 -2.56 -9.87
N VAL A 99 16.00 -3.16 -8.79
CA VAL A 99 14.58 -3.28 -8.47
C VAL A 99 14.25 -2.36 -7.30
N LEU A 100 13.25 -1.50 -7.46
CA LEU A 100 12.73 -0.64 -6.41
C LEU A 100 11.22 -0.78 -6.33
N GLY A 101 10.68 -0.66 -5.14
CA GLY A 101 9.25 -0.60 -4.86
C GLY A 101 8.94 0.50 -3.85
N ILE A 102 7.67 0.68 -3.56
CA ILE A 102 7.19 1.71 -2.64
C ILE A 102 7.20 1.15 -1.22
N ARG A 103 7.68 1.96 -0.27
CA ARG A 103 7.67 1.64 1.17
C ARG A 103 7.13 2.80 1.97
N ASP A 104 6.59 2.45 3.14
CA ASP A 104 6.25 3.40 4.20
C ASP A 104 5.41 4.60 3.72
N TYR A 105 4.60 4.38 2.72
CA TYR A 105 3.62 5.36 2.28
C TYR A 105 2.33 5.18 3.09
N GLY A 106 1.80 6.30 3.56
CA GLY A 106 0.46 6.38 4.15
C GLY A 106 -0.48 6.98 3.14
N ASP A 107 -1.55 6.28 2.84
CA ASP A 107 -2.61 6.83 2.00
C ASP A 107 -3.59 7.61 2.88
N ARG A 108 -3.60 8.94 2.74
CA ARG A 108 -4.56 9.81 3.45
C ARG A 108 -6.00 9.51 3.05
N GLY A 109 -6.22 9.06 1.81
CA GLY A 109 -7.54 8.63 1.35
C GLY A 109 -8.10 7.45 2.15
N VAL A 110 -7.24 6.55 2.67
CA VAL A 110 -7.67 5.50 3.61
C VAL A 110 -8.20 6.10 4.91
N VAL A 111 -7.56 7.14 5.43
CA VAL A 111 -8.03 7.83 6.64
C VAL A 111 -9.37 8.53 6.38
N GLU A 112 -9.49 9.24 5.27
CA GLU A 112 -10.72 9.91 4.85
C GLU A 112 -11.87 8.91 4.70
N TYR A 113 -11.62 7.76 4.07
CA TYR A 113 -12.58 6.68 3.93
C TYR A 113 -13.02 6.15 5.31
N VAL A 114 -12.06 5.85 6.20
CA VAL A 114 -12.35 5.36 7.55
C VAL A 114 -13.19 6.35 8.35
N LEU A 115 -12.86 7.64 8.30
CA LEU A 115 -13.63 8.69 8.99
C LEU A 115 -15.05 8.82 8.41
N HIS A 116 -15.19 8.76 7.09
CA HIS A 116 -16.48 8.79 6.42
C HIS A 116 -17.38 7.62 6.87
N GLU A 117 -16.89 6.39 6.74
CA GLU A 117 -17.63 5.19 7.08
C GLU A 117 -17.98 5.14 8.58
N LEU A 118 -17.00 5.43 9.45
CA LEU A 118 -17.22 5.42 10.89
C LEU A 118 -18.25 6.47 11.30
N THR A 119 -18.13 7.69 10.80
CA THR A 119 -19.08 8.77 11.11
C THR A 119 -20.48 8.42 10.60
N GLY A 120 -20.58 7.85 9.41
CA GLY A 120 -21.83 7.34 8.85
C GLY A 120 -22.48 6.29 9.73
N LEU A 121 -21.71 5.30 10.20
CA LEU A 121 -22.19 4.24 11.10
C LEU A 121 -22.58 4.76 12.50
N LEU A 122 -21.88 5.76 13.02
CA LEU A 122 -22.17 6.33 14.34
C LEU A 122 -23.40 7.24 14.33
N HIS A 123 -23.67 7.93 13.22
CA HIS A 123 -24.74 8.93 13.11
C HIS A 123 -25.90 8.53 12.17
N GLY A 124 -25.76 7.45 11.41
CA GLY A 124 -26.78 6.96 10.50
C GLY A 124 -26.97 7.80 9.21
N PHE A 125 -25.96 8.50 8.74
CA PHE A 125 -26.02 9.34 7.54
C PHE A 125 -26.21 8.53 6.24
N GLY A 126 -27.44 8.05 6.02
CA GLY A 126 -27.79 7.28 4.83
C GLY A 126 -27.35 5.82 4.84
N MET A 127 -26.89 5.31 5.99
CA MET A 127 -26.45 3.92 6.19
C MET A 127 -26.97 3.39 7.54
N PRO A 128 -26.91 2.06 7.78
CA PRO A 128 -27.27 1.48 9.06
C PRO A 128 -26.44 2.07 10.20
N MET A 129 -27.07 2.38 11.33
CA MET A 129 -26.35 2.80 12.53
C MET A 129 -25.74 1.62 13.27
N LEU A 130 -24.61 1.86 13.93
CA LEU A 130 -23.97 0.89 14.82
C LEU A 130 -24.79 0.61 16.08
N ARG A 131 -25.59 1.59 16.52
CA ARG A 131 -26.49 1.54 17.70
C ARG A 131 -27.85 2.16 17.35
N ASP A 132 -28.82 1.96 18.23
CA ASP A 132 -30.17 2.51 18.05
C ASP A 132 -30.20 4.06 18.08
N GLU A 133 -29.22 4.67 18.75
CA GLU A 133 -29.08 6.13 18.85
C GLU A 133 -27.70 6.58 18.32
N PRO A 134 -27.63 7.80 17.77
CA PRO A 134 -26.35 8.38 17.34
C PRO A 134 -25.34 8.47 18.48
N VAL A 135 -24.07 8.17 18.17
CA VAL A 135 -22.96 8.20 19.12
C VAL A 135 -21.83 9.06 18.54
N GLU A 136 -21.18 9.83 19.40
CA GLU A 136 -20.02 10.64 19.02
C GLU A 136 -18.74 9.79 18.98
N ILE A 137 -17.73 10.28 18.25
CA ILE A 137 -16.37 9.70 18.29
C ILE A 137 -15.71 10.01 19.65
N THR A 138 -16.07 11.10 20.30
CA THR A 138 -15.57 11.48 21.63
C THR A 138 -15.84 10.39 22.65
N GLY A 139 -14.80 9.86 23.27
CA GLY A 139 -14.86 8.77 24.26
C GLY A 139 -15.09 7.38 23.67
N LEU A 140 -15.19 7.24 22.34
CA LEU A 140 -15.32 5.93 21.68
C LEU A 140 -14.04 5.11 21.90
N LYS A 141 -14.18 3.89 22.36
CA LYS A 141 -13.04 2.96 22.56
C LYS A 141 -12.67 2.29 21.27
N VAL A 142 -11.57 2.71 20.68
CA VAL A 142 -11.07 2.23 19.40
C VAL A 142 -9.83 1.35 19.55
N GLY A 143 -9.87 0.16 18.97
CA GLY A 143 -8.77 -0.78 18.87
C GLY A 143 -8.12 -0.74 17.50
N ILE A 144 -6.79 -0.56 17.45
CA ILE A 144 -6.01 -0.64 16.20
C ILE A 144 -5.14 -1.91 16.22
N VAL A 145 -5.44 -2.84 15.33
CA VAL A 145 -4.63 -4.06 15.15
C VAL A 145 -3.63 -3.82 14.03
N GLY A 146 -2.38 -3.57 14.40
CA GLY A 146 -1.30 -3.19 13.50
C GLY A 146 -1.07 -1.68 13.45
N LEU A 147 -0.15 -1.18 14.30
CA LEU A 147 0.23 0.24 14.35
C LEU A 147 1.43 0.53 13.41
N GLY A 148 1.23 0.25 12.11
CA GLY A 148 2.11 0.69 11.02
C GLY A 148 1.77 2.12 10.57
N VAL A 149 2.18 2.52 9.36
CA VAL A 149 1.92 3.88 8.85
C VAL A 149 0.43 4.18 8.80
N SER A 150 -0.36 3.36 8.10
CA SER A 150 -1.81 3.59 7.96
C SER A 150 -2.55 3.49 9.31
N GLY A 151 -2.23 2.47 10.12
CA GLY A 151 -2.84 2.31 11.45
C GLY A 151 -2.53 3.49 12.37
N ARG A 152 -1.31 4.04 12.30
CA ARG A 152 -0.95 5.24 13.06
C ARG A 152 -1.71 6.47 12.59
N MET A 153 -1.85 6.68 11.27
CA MET A 153 -2.60 7.81 10.73
C MET A 153 -4.08 7.77 11.13
N ILE A 154 -4.70 6.58 11.11
CA ILE A 154 -6.09 6.38 11.57
C ILE A 154 -6.20 6.67 13.07
N ALA A 155 -5.27 6.12 13.87
CA ALA A 155 -5.23 6.33 15.31
C ALA A 155 -5.10 7.81 15.67
N ASP A 156 -4.17 8.54 15.05
CA ASP A 156 -3.94 9.96 15.28
C ASP A 156 -5.18 10.80 14.93
N ALA A 157 -5.83 10.48 13.79
CA ALA A 157 -7.04 11.18 13.35
C ALA A 157 -8.22 10.97 14.33
N LEU A 158 -8.47 9.74 14.74
CA LEU A 158 -9.55 9.41 15.67
C LEU A 158 -9.28 9.94 17.08
N GLN A 159 -8.01 9.91 17.54
CA GLN A 159 -7.61 10.49 18.80
C GLN A 159 -7.80 12.02 18.80
N PHE A 160 -7.48 12.69 17.69
CA PHE A 160 -7.75 14.13 17.53
C PHE A 160 -9.24 14.44 17.65
N MET A 161 -10.12 13.52 17.22
CA MET A 161 -11.58 13.64 17.38
C MET A 161 -12.09 13.19 18.76
N GLY A 162 -11.19 12.84 19.69
CA GLY A 162 -11.52 12.51 21.06
C GLY A 162 -11.74 11.03 21.36
N ALA A 163 -11.44 10.11 20.45
CA ALA A 163 -11.50 8.68 20.72
C ALA A 163 -10.41 8.22 21.70
N GLU A 164 -10.69 7.18 22.48
CA GLU A 164 -9.72 6.47 23.33
C GLU A 164 -9.05 5.37 22.53
N ILE A 165 -7.76 5.55 22.20
CA ILE A 165 -7.05 4.63 21.31
C ILE A 165 -6.28 3.57 22.10
N SER A 166 -6.60 2.30 21.83
CA SER A 166 -5.78 1.16 22.19
C SER A 166 -5.20 0.51 20.93
N TYR A 167 -4.00 -0.05 21.00
CA TYR A 167 -3.39 -0.71 19.85
C TYR A 167 -2.73 -2.04 20.21
N PHE A 168 -2.65 -2.93 19.22
CA PHE A 168 -1.85 -4.15 19.24
C PHE A 168 -0.82 -4.10 18.11
N ALA A 169 0.42 -4.43 18.43
CA ALA A 169 1.53 -4.56 17.49
C ALA A 169 2.48 -5.65 17.99
N ARG A 170 3.50 -6.02 17.21
CA ARG A 170 4.53 -7.01 17.63
C ARG A 170 5.27 -6.59 18.92
N SER A 171 5.34 -5.29 19.21
CA SER A 171 5.89 -4.71 20.43
C SER A 171 5.23 -3.39 20.72
N ALA A 172 5.25 -2.98 21.98
CA ALA A 172 4.85 -1.62 22.38
C ALA A 172 5.69 -0.56 21.65
N LYS A 173 5.08 0.60 21.37
CA LYS A 173 5.69 1.72 20.67
C LYS A 173 5.74 2.93 21.60
N PRO A 174 6.93 3.29 22.12
CA PRO A 174 7.06 4.37 23.10
C PRO A 174 6.51 5.72 22.62
N ASP A 175 6.64 6.01 21.33
CA ASP A 175 6.11 7.23 20.71
C ASP A 175 4.58 7.28 20.69
N ALA A 176 3.93 6.12 20.51
CA ALA A 176 2.47 6.02 20.57
C ALA A 176 1.96 6.16 22.00
N GLU A 177 2.64 5.52 22.96
CA GLU A 177 2.29 5.63 24.39
C GLU A 177 2.51 7.05 24.90
N ALA A 178 3.59 7.72 24.49
CA ALA A 178 3.82 9.14 24.79
C ALA A 178 2.75 10.06 24.17
N ALA A 179 2.14 9.65 23.06
CA ALA A 179 1.01 10.34 22.45
C ALA A 179 -0.35 10.00 23.11
N GLY A 180 -0.38 9.17 24.17
CA GLY A 180 -1.59 8.82 24.92
C GLY A 180 -2.32 7.57 24.41
N MET A 181 -1.75 6.80 23.48
CA MET A 181 -2.30 5.53 23.03
C MET A 181 -1.87 4.41 23.97
N THR A 182 -2.71 3.37 24.16
CA THR A 182 -2.44 2.27 25.08
C THR A 182 -2.13 0.97 24.33
N PHE A 183 -0.94 0.40 24.56
CA PHE A 183 -0.61 -0.95 24.09
C PHE A 183 -1.40 -1.99 24.87
N LYS A 184 -2.06 -2.93 24.16
CA LYS A 184 -2.79 -4.04 24.78
C LYS A 184 -2.51 -5.36 24.07
N PRO A 185 -2.49 -6.50 24.79
CA PRO A 185 -2.57 -7.81 24.18
C PRO A 185 -3.85 -7.93 23.32
N LEU A 186 -3.78 -8.66 22.20
CA LEU A 186 -4.87 -8.74 21.24
C LEU A 186 -6.22 -9.18 21.87
N PRO A 187 -6.29 -10.21 22.73
CA PRO A 187 -7.55 -10.60 23.37
C PRO A 187 -8.17 -9.48 24.20
N GLN A 188 -7.35 -8.75 24.94
CA GLN A 188 -7.81 -7.63 25.76
C GLN A 188 -8.29 -6.46 24.88
N LEU A 189 -7.55 -6.12 23.83
CA LEU A 189 -7.95 -5.08 22.88
C LEU A 189 -9.32 -5.40 22.28
N LEU A 190 -9.54 -6.64 21.80
CA LEU A 190 -10.80 -7.05 21.19
C LEU A 190 -11.98 -7.03 22.18
N THR A 191 -11.74 -7.30 23.45
CA THR A 191 -12.80 -7.31 24.49
C THR A 191 -13.18 -5.89 24.92
N GLU A 192 -12.22 -4.97 24.95
CA GLU A 192 -12.41 -3.63 25.51
C GLU A 192 -12.75 -2.57 24.45
N SER A 193 -12.59 -2.88 23.16
CA SER A 193 -12.87 -1.95 22.07
C SER A 193 -14.32 -2.06 21.58
N GLU A 194 -14.93 -0.92 21.25
CA GLU A 194 -16.25 -0.83 20.62
C GLU A 194 -16.15 -0.92 19.10
N VAL A 195 -15.04 -0.41 18.55
CA VAL A 195 -14.71 -0.47 17.12
C VAL A 195 -13.27 -0.93 16.97
N VAL A 196 -13.01 -1.82 16.02
CA VAL A 196 -11.65 -2.34 15.76
C VAL A 196 -11.29 -2.14 14.29
N PHE A 197 -10.14 -1.53 14.04
CA PHE A 197 -9.53 -1.41 12.72
C PHE A 197 -8.37 -2.38 12.56
N THR A 198 -8.38 -3.18 11.50
CA THR A 198 -7.28 -4.08 11.15
C THR A 198 -6.40 -3.44 10.08
N CYS A 199 -5.16 -3.10 10.43
CA CYS A 199 -4.19 -2.41 9.58
C CYS A 199 -2.96 -3.29 9.37
N LEU A 200 -3.19 -4.55 8.99
CA LEU A 200 -2.15 -5.56 8.78
C LEU A 200 -1.84 -5.72 7.31
N ASN A 201 -0.57 -5.89 6.99
CA ASN A 201 -0.15 -6.34 5.67
C ASN A 201 -0.34 -7.85 5.55
N LYS A 202 -0.66 -8.30 4.34
CA LYS A 202 -0.58 -9.72 4.01
C LYS A 202 0.91 -10.10 3.91
N ASN A 203 1.41 -10.87 4.87
CA ASN A 203 2.72 -11.51 4.80
C ASN A 203 2.60 -12.85 4.10
#